data_fdf79cab1af636677d3ac6ce66ce9968
#
_entry.id   fdf79cab1af636677d3ac6ce66ce9968
#
_cell.length_a   1.000
_cell.length_b   1.000
_cell.length_c   1.000
_cell.angle_alpha   90.00
_cell.angle_beta   90.00
_cell.angle_gamma   90.00
#
_symmetry.space_group_name_H-M   'P 1'
#
loop_
_entity.id
_entity.type
_entity.pdbx_description
1 polymer ?
#
loop_
_entity_poly.entity_id
_entity_poly.type
_entity_poly.pdbx_seq_one_letter_code
_entity_poly.pdbx_strand_id
1 'polypeptide(L)'
;MNSKFGDIENPLLVSVRSGARASMPGMMDTILNLGLNDKVVEGLAKKTGNERFAYDSYRRFVQMYGDVVLGMKPVNKDDIDPFEAIIQKVKSVRNITLDNEMTVDELKQLVKLFKEAIKKQTGKDFPDDPMEQLWGAICAVFDSWMNERAILYRKMEGIPAEWGTAVTVMAMVFGNMGQTSATGVCFSRDAATGENCFNGEYLVNAQGEDVVAGIRTPQQITKARSIAWAKQQGISEEERATKYPSMEEAMPEIYAQLNALQEKLEHHYHDMQDMEFTVQEGKLWFLQTRNGKRTGTAMVKIAMDLLREGEIDEKTALERCEPNKLDELLHPIFDKAALQTAKVLTRGLPASPGAACGQIVFFADDAAKWHEAGKRVVMVRIETSPEDLAGMAAAEGIVTARGGMTSHAAVVARGMGKCCVSGAGALNLSLIHISE
;
A
#
# COMPACT_ATOMS: atom_id res chain seq x y z
N MET A 1 4.22 -28.25 4.16
CA MET A 1 5.16 -27.50 5.01
C MET A 1 5.42 -28.35 6.24
N ASN A 2 6.66 -28.41 6.71
CA ASN A 2 6.96 -29.13 7.97
C ASN A 2 6.81 -28.25 9.21
N SER A 3 6.11 -27.15 9.10
CA SER A 3 5.88 -26.17 10.18
C SER A 3 4.45 -26.27 10.71
N LYS A 4 4.24 -25.98 12.01
CA LYS A 4 2.93 -26.07 12.65
C LYS A 4 2.58 -24.74 13.31
N PHE A 5 1.31 -24.33 13.21
CA PHE A 5 0.80 -23.13 13.85
C PHE A 5 0.84 -23.27 15.40
N GLY A 6 1.46 -22.29 16.06
CA GLY A 6 1.69 -22.30 17.50
C GLY A 6 2.84 -23.20 17.99
N ASP A 7 3.59 -23.84 17.09
CA ASP A 7 4.79 -24.60 17.45
C ASP A 7 5.93 -23.66 17.86
N ILE A 8 6.62 -24.00 18.95
CA ILE A 8 7.71 -23.17 19.47
C ILE A 8 9.01 -23.37 18.69
N GLU A 9 9.30 -24.60 18.26
CA GLU A 9 10.58 -24.93 17.62
C GLU A 9 10.55 -24.64 16.11
N ASN A 10 9.41 -24.94 15.46
CA ASN A 10 9.24 -24.75 14.01
C ASN A 10 7.92 -24.03 13.69
N PRO A 11 7.78 -22.75 14.08
CA PRO A 11 6.54 -22.02 13.95
C PRO A 11 6.12 -21.82 12.51
N LEU A 12 4.83 -22.04 12.24
CA LEU A 12 4.13 -21.55 11.08
C LEU A 12 3.42 -20.26 11.48
N LEU A 13 3.76 -19.16 10.84
CA LEU A 13 3.01 -17.92 10.96
C LEU A 13 1.99 -17.83 9.83
N VAL A 14 0.83 -17.25 10.11
CA VAL A 14 -0.23 -17.08 9.13
C VAL A 14 -0.70 -15.62 9.05
N SER A 15 -1.27 -15.26 7.91
CA SER A 15 -2.05 -14.05 7.74
C SER A 15 -3.53 -14.38 7.65
N VAL A 16 -4.37 -13.44 8.10
CA VAL A 16 -5.82 -13.48 7.91
C VAL A 16 -6.20 -12.30 7.03
N ARG A 17 -6.74 -12.58 5.87
CA ARG A 17 -7.01 -11.60 4.81
C ARG A 17 -8.48 -11.67 4.37
N SER A 18 -9.04 -10.55 3.96
CA SER A 18 -10.36 -10.52 3.32
C SER A 18 -10.32 -11.15 1.93
N GLY A 19 -11.44 -11.75 1.53
CA GLY A 19 -11.65 -12.35 0.22
C GLY A 19 -12.99 -11.92 -0.38
N ALA A 20 -13.23 -10.62 -0.50
CA ALA A 20 -14.45 -10.09 -1.09
C ALA A 20 -14.53 -10.41 -2.58
N ARG A 21 -15.77 -10.62 -3.09
CA ARG A 21 -16.04 -10.88 -4.50
C ARG A 21 -15.59 -9.73 -5.41
N ALA A 22 -15.73 -8.47 -4.95
CA ALA A 22 -15.21 -7.31 -5.63
C ALA A 22 -13.87 -6.89 -5.05
N SER A 23 -12.96 -6.41 -5.89
CA SER A 23 -11.67 -5.85 -5.43
C SER A 23 -11.92 -4.54 -4.68
N MET A 24 -11.49 -4.49 -3.42
CA MET A 24 -11.64 -3.33 -2.53
C MET A 24 -10.29 -3.01 -1.86
N PRO A 25 -9.31 -2.47 -2.61
CA PRO A 25 -7.94 -2.28 -2.12
C PRO A 25 -7.89 -1.37 -0.89
N GLY A 26 -7.29 -1.84 0.21
CA GLY A 26 -7.16 -1.08 1.45
C GLY A 26 -8.43 -0.86 2.26
N MET A 27 -9.60 -1.31 1.77
CA MET A 27 -10.88 -1.04 2.45
C MET A 27 -11.17 -1.99 3.60
N MET A 28 -10.62 -3.18 3.56
CA MET A 28 -10.84 -4.21 4.58
C MET A 28 -9.55 -4.55 5.30
N ASP A 29 -9.69 -5.01 6.54
CA ASP A 29 -8.55 -5.28 7.39
C ASP A 29 -7.83 -6.57 6.99
N THR A 30 -6.54 -6.60 7.29
CA THR A 30 -5.65 -7.76 7.17
C THR A 30 -4.84 -7.85 8.44
N ILE A 31 -4.65 -9.04 8.98
CA ILE A 31 -3.78 -9.27 10.13
C ILE A 31 -2.65 -10.22 9.70
N LEU A 32 -1.42 -9.81 9.96
CA LEU A 32 -0.20 -10.53 9.60
C LEU A 32 0.50 -11.11 10.83
N ASN A 33 1.38 -12.08 10.62
CA ASN A 33 2.27 -12.66 11.64
C ASN A 33 1.55 -13.34 12.81
N LEU A 34 0.31 -13.83 12.62
CA LEU A 34 -0.41 -14.57 13.67
C LEU A 34 0.34 -15.84 14.06
N GLY A 35 0.24 -16.17 15.34
CA GLY A 35 0.90 -17.31 15.96
C GLY A 35 2.12 -16.92 16.80
N LEU A 36 2.54 -15.64 16.77
CA LEU A 36 3.62 -15.14 17.61
C LEU A 36 3.13 -14.86 19.04
N ASN A 37 3.95 -15.28 19.99
CA ASN A 37 3.88 -14.94 21.41
C ASN A 37 5.30 -14.92 21.98
N ASP A 38 5.46 -14.66 23.26
CA ASP A 38 6.78 -14.51 23.90
C ASP A 38 7.67 -15.78 23.78
N LYS A 39 7.08 -16.98 23.63
CA LYS A 39 7.81 -18.24 23.45
C LYS A 39 8.10 -18.54 21.97
N VAL A 40 7.11 -18.31 21.11
CA VAL A 40 7.21 -18.61 19.67
C VAL A 40 8.21 -17.68 18.99
N VAL A 41 8.32 -16.41 19.42
CA VAL A 41 9.30 -15.46 18.85
C VAL A 41 10.75 -15.91 19.07
N GLU A 42 11.05 -16.51 20.23
CA GLU A 42 12.38 -17.07 20.49
C GLU A 42 12.71 -18.27 19.58
N GLY A 43 11.70 -19.13 19.34
CA GLY A 43 11.83 -20.24 18.39
C GLY A 43 12.04 -19.74 16.95
N LEU A 44 11.30 -18.73 16.54
CA LEU A 44 11.47 -18.09 15.23
C LEU A 44 12.87 -17.48 15.08
N ALA A 45 13.38 -16.79 16.12
CA ALA A 45 14.71 -16.22 16.12
C ALA A 45 15.81 -17.29 15.97
N LYS A 46 15.68 -18.40 16.69
CA LYS A 46 16.61 -19.55 16.57
C LYS A 46 16.54 -20.20 15.19
N LYS A 47 15.34 -20.44 14.68
CA LYS A 47 15.13 -21.07 13.37
C LYS A 47 15.70 -20.26 12.21
N THR A 48 15.52 -18.94 12.24
CA THR A 48 15.96 -18.04 11.16
C THR A 48 17.39 -17.54 11.34
N GLY A 49 17.98 -17.70 12.52
CA GLY A 49 19.27 -17.06 12.86
C GLY A 49 19.22 -15.53 12.85
N ASN A 50 18.02 -14.94 12.83
CA ASN A 50 17.81 -13.50 12.71
C ASN A 50 16.84 -13.01 13.80
N GLU A 51 17.41 -12.72 14.96
CA GLU A 51 16.63 -12.27 16.13
C GLU A 51 15.92 -10.93 15.85
N ARG A 52 16.56 -10.03 15.09
CA ARG A 52 15.96 -8.75 14.72
C ARG A 52 14.69 -8.94 13.89
N PHE A 53 14.73 -9.82 12.89
CA PHE A 53 13.56 -10.16 12.08
C PHE A 53 12.41 -10.72 12.93
N ALA A 54 12.73 -11.64 13.86
CA ALA A 54 11.72 -12.27 14.70
C ALA A 54 10.99 -11.23 15.58
N TYR A 55 11.75 -10.36 16.25
CA TYR A 55 11.17 -9.35 17.13
C TYR A 55 10.53 -8.19 16.38
N ASP A 56 10.99 -7.82 15.19
CA ASP A 56 10.28 -6.85 14.33
C ASP A 56 8.94 -7.41 13.86
N SER A 57 8.89 -8.69 13.46
CA SER A 57 7.64 -9.36 13.10
C SER A 57 6.67 -9.43 14.28
N TYR A 58 7.18 -9.67 15.50
CA TYR A 58 6.37 -9.70 16.70
C TYR A 58 5.84 -8.31 17.09
N ARG A 59 6.70 -7.28 17.02
CA ARG A 59 6.29 -5.90 17.26
C ARG A 59 5.17 -5.48 16.30
N ARG A 60 5.32 -5.75 14.98
CA ARG A 60 4.29 -5.46 13.97
C ARG A 60 3.00 -6.23 14.24
N PHE A 61 3.09 -7.48 14.66
CA PHE A 61 1.92 -8.27 14.99
C PHE A 61 1.16 -7.69 16.18
N VAL A 62 1.85 -7.36 17.28
CA VAL A 62 1.21 -6.77 18.46
C VAL A 62 0.55 -5.44 18.15
N GLN A 63 1.21 -4.59 17.34
CA GLN A 63 0.68 -3.32 16.87
C GLN A 63 -0.61 -3.54 16.07
N MET A 64 -0.54 -4.35 15.01
CA MET A 64 -1.67 -4.59 14.10
C MET A 64 -2.84 -5.28 14.81
N TYR A 65 -2.57 -6.26 15.64
CA TYR A 65 -3.60 -6.95 16.42
C TYR A 65 -4.25 -6.01 17.45
N GLY A 66 -3.46 -5.18 18.10
CA GLY A 66 -3.92 -4.17 19.04
C GLY A 66 -4.84 -3.13 18.39
N ASP A 67 -4.47 -2.65 17.22
CA ASP A 67 -5.25 -1.70 16.42
C ASP A 67 -6.53 -2.34 15.87
N VAL A 68 -6.40 -3.42 15.10
CA VAL A 68 -7.50 -4.00 14.32
C VAL A 68 -8.44 -4.86 15.17
N VAL A 69 -7.89 -5.75 16.04
CA VAL A 69 -8.70 -6.73 16.76
C VAL A 69 -9.14 -6.22 18.13
N LEU A 70 -8.24 -5.53 18.84
CA LEU A 70 -8.52 -5.04 20.20
C LEU A 70 -9.06 -3.60 20.21
N GLY A 71 -9.06 -2.92 19.07
CA GLY A 71 -9.67 -1.61 18.89
C GLY A 71 -8.90 -0.46 19.54
N MET A 72 -7.57 -0.59 19.67
CA MET A 72 -6.73 0.48 20.20
C MET A 72 -6.55 1.59 19.14
N LYS A 73 -7.44 2.57 19.15
CA LYS A 73 -7.48 3.70 18.23
C LYS A 73 -7.13 5.00 18.94
N PRO A 74 -6.70 6.05 18.20
CA PRO A 74 -6.61 7.40 18.74
C PRO A 74 -7.97 7.86 19.29
N VAL A 75 -7.96 8.71 20.33
CA VAL A 75 -9.20 9.25 20.94
C VAL A 75 -9.91 10.16 19.96
N ASN A 76 -9.16 11.02 19.24
CA ASN A 76 -9.68 11.84 18.14
C ASN A 76 -9.02 11.37 16.84
N LYS A 77 -9.70 11.52 15.71
CA LYS A 77 -9.19 11.11 14.39
C LYS A 77 -7.87 11.77 13.99
N ASP A 78 -7.63 12.99 14.47
CA ASP A 78 -6.44 13.78 14.16
C ASP A 78 -5.29 13.59 15.17
N ASP A 79 -5.51 12.81 16.24
CA ASP A 79 -4.46 12.48 17.21
C ASP A 79 -3.45 11.51 16.60
N ILE A 80 -2.21 11.58 17.08
CA ILE A 80 -1.17 10.62 16.69
C ILE A 80 -1.58 9.22 17.14
N ASP A 81 -1.43 8.24 16.26
CA ASP A 81 -1.66 6.83 16.59
C ASP A 81 -0.88 6.45 17.87
N PRO A 82 -1.54 5.77 18.85
CA PRO A 82 -0.92 5.46 20.13
C PRO A 82 0.35 4.60 20.01
N PHE A 83 0.42 3.70 19.03
CA PHE A 83 1.60 2.88 18.78
C PHE A 83 2.71 3.72 18.15
N GLU A 84 2.37 4.59 17.19
CA GLU A 84 3.33 5.48 16.56
C GLU A 84 3.95 6.45 17.58
N ALA A 85 3.16 6.98 18.51
CA ALA A 85 3.68 7.82 19.61
C ALA A 85 4.72 7.08 20.47
N ILE A 86 4.51 5.78 20.73
CA ILE A 86 5.47 4.93 21.46
C ILE A 86 6.72 4.69 20.62
N ILE A 87 6.57 4.37 19.33
CA ILE A 87 7.69 4.18 18.39
C ILE A 87 8.57 5.42 18.32
N GLN A 88 7.97 6.60 18.13
CA GLN A 88 8.69 7.87 18.07
C GLN A 88 9.47 8.16 19.34
N LYS A 89 8.88 7.86 20.51
CA LYS A 89 9.55 7.99 21.80
C LYS A 89 10.79 7.10 21.91
N VAL A 90 10.71 5.84 21.46
CA VAL A 90 11.86 4.92 21.47
C VAL A 90 12.92 5.37 20.47
N LYS A 91 12.52 5.77 19.25
CA LYS A 91 13.42 6.28 18.21
C LYS A 91 14.17 7.53 18.65
N SER A 92 13.50 8.44 19.37
CA SER A 92 14.07 9.70 19.82
C SER A 92 15.30 9.53 20.74
N VAL A 93 15.39 8.43 21.47
CA VAL A 93 16.53 8.15 22.38
C VAL A 93 17.86 8.05 21.62
N ARG A 94 17.87 7.47 20.42
CA ARG A 94 19.06 7.36 19.57
C ARG A 94 19.03 8.26 18.32
N ASN A 95 18.00 9.12 18.20
CA ASN A 95 17.80 10.00 17.04
C ASN A 95 17.77 9.24 15.69
N ILE A 96 17.12 8.06 15.67
CA ILE A 96 16.94 7.25 14.45
C ILE A 96 15.63 7.62 13.75
N THR A 97 15.59 7.47 12.42
CA THR A 97 14.44 7.83 11.61
C THR A 97 13.68 6.60 11.09
N LEU A 98 14.38 5.57 10.69
CA LEU A 98 13.77 4.39 10.06
C LEU A 98 13.64 3.22 11.03
N ASP A 99 12.54 2.47 10.92
CA ASP A 99 12.28 1.27 11.74
C ASP A 99 13.35 0.19 11.58
N ASN A 100 13.97 0.09 10.38
CA ASN A 100 15.02 -0.90 10.13
C ASN A 100 16.35 -0.59 10.84
N GLU A 101 16.50 0.59 11.45
CA GLU A 101 17.65 1.00 12.24
C GLU A 101 17.52 0.59 13.73
N MET A 102 16.32 0.14 14.15
CA MET A 102 16.09 -0.30 15.53
C MET A 102 16.83 -1.59 15.87
N THR A 103 17.41 -1.61 17.05
CA THR A 103 18.09 -2.79 17.63
C THR A 103 17.08 -3.83 18.14
N VAL A 104 17.57 -5.04 18.41
CA VAL A 104 16.76 -6.12 19.01
C VAL A 104 16.19 -5.69 20.37
N ASP A 105 16.98 -5.02 21.20
CA ASP A 105 16.54 -4.60 22.53
C ASP A 105 15.44 -3.53 22.47
N GLU A 106 15.55 -2.61 21.50
CA GLU A 106 14.50 -1.61 21.25
C GLU A 106 13.20 -2.26 20.75
N LEU A 107 13.29 -3.27 19.88
CA LEU A 107 12.14 -4.03 19.42
C LEU A 107 11.47 -4.82 20.55
N LYS A 108 12.27 -5.47 21.42
CA LYS A 108 11.77 -6.13 22.65
C LYS A 108 11.07 -5.13 23.59
N GLN A 109 11.67 -3.96 23.75
CA GLN A 109 11.07 -2.88 24.55
C GLN A 109 9.73 -2.41 23.95
N LEU A 110 9.65 -2.25 22.62
CA LEU A 110 8.39 -1.87 21.94
C LEU A 110 7.30 -2.90 22.16
N VAL A 111 7.58 -4.20 21.99
CA VAL A 111 6.60 -5.28 22.26
C VAL A 111 6.02 -5.16 23.66
N LYS A 112 6.88 -4.95 24.67
CA LYS A 112 6.43 -4.79 26.06
C LYS A 112 5.56 -3.56 26.24
N LEU A 113 6.02 -2.39 25.74
CA LEU A 113 5.28 -1.13 25.84
C LEU A 113 3.92 -1.19 25.12
N PHE A 114 3.86 -1.85 23.98
CA PHE A 114 2.62 -2.05 23.23
C PHE A 114 1.61 -2.89 24.01
N LYS A 115 2.04 -4.02 24.58
CA LYS A 115 1.17 -4.87 25.42
C LYS A 115 0.66 -4.11 26.65
N GLU A 116 1.51 -3.32 27.31
CA GLU A 116 1.14 -2.47 28.44
C GLU A 116 0.12 -1.39 28.03
N ALA A 117 0.34 -0.75 26.88
CA ALA A 117 -0.57 0.28 26.34
C ALA A 117 -1.92 -0.32 25.96
N ILE A 118 -1.95 -1.47 25.29
CA ILE A 118 -3.17 -2.22 24.95
C ILE A 118 -3.97 -2.50 26.22
N LYS A 119 -3.35 -3.09 27.24
CA LYS A 119 -4.02 -3.40 28.50
C LYS A 119 -4.58 -2.16 29.19
N LYS A 120 -3.80 -1.07 29.20
CA LYS A 120 -4.21 0.20 29.83
C LYS A 120 -5.40 0.83 29.12
N GLN A 121 -5.43 0.83 27.78
CA GLN A 121 -6.46 1.52 27.01
C GLN A 121 -7.72 0.66 26.82
N THR A 122 -7.56 -0.63 26.55
CA THR A 122 -8.68 -1.53 26.23
C THR A 122 -9.17 -2.36 27.40
N GLY A 123 -8.39 -2.45 28.48
CA GLY A 123 -8.64 -3.35 29.63
C GLY A 123 -8.38 -4.82 29.35
N LYS A 124 -7.94 -5.18 28.13
CA LYS A 124 -7.69 -6.55 27.68
C LYS A 124 -6.19 -6.85 27.65
N ASP A 125 -5.81 -8.06 28.02
CA ASP A 125 -4.46 -8.55 27.78
C ASP A 125 -4.31 -8.97 26.32
N PHE A 126 -3.09 -8.84 25.78
CA PHE A 126 -2.76 -9.38 24.46
C PHE A 126 -2.79 -10.92 24.55
N PRO A 127 -3.54 -11.65 23.66
CA PRO A 127 -3.71 -13.08 23.77
C PRO A 127 -2.41 -13.84 23.45
N ASP A 128 -2.03 -14.77 24.32
CA ASP A 128 -0.86 -15.64 24.14
C ASP A 128 -1.20 -16.94 23.40
N ASP A 129 -2.48 -17.37 23.39
CA ASP A 129 -2.91 -18.56 22.66
C ASP A 129 -3.04 -18.27 21.17
N PRO A 130 -2.28 -18.97 20.29
CA PRO A 130 -2.38 -18.78 18.84
C PRO A 130 -3.79 -19.00 18.26
N MET A 131 -4.59 -19.90 18.83
CA MET A 131 -5.95 -20.15 18.34
C MET A 131 -6.91 -19.02 18.73
N GLU A 132 -6.74 -18.43 19.90
CA GLU A 132 -7.47 -17.21 20.29
C GLU A 132 -7.11 -16.02 19.38
N GLN A 133 -5.81 -15.85 19.08
CA GLN A 133 -5.35 -14.86 18.12
C GLN A 133 -6.00 -15.06 16.75
N LEU A 134 -5.98 -16.29 16.24
CA LEU A 134 -6.54 -16.62 14.92
C LEU A 134 -8.03 -16.33 14.86
N TRP A 135 -8.79 -16.75 15.88
CA TRP A 135 -10.24 -16.54 15.90
C TRP A 135 -10.59 -15.05 16.02
N GLY A 136 -9.88 -14.31 16.87
CA GLY A 136 -10.05 -12.86 16.98
C GLY A 136 -9.79 -12.13 15.65
N ALA A 137 -8.73 -12.53 14.94
CA ALA A 137 -8.40 -11.96 13.63
C ALA A 137 -9.45 -12.30 12.55
N ILE A 138 -9.97 -13.54 12.54
CA ILE A 138 -11.04 -13.93 11.59
C ILE A 138 -12.29 -13.07 11.82
N CYS A 139 -12.72 -12.90 13.08
CA CYS A 139 -13.87 -12.07 13.41
C CYS A 139 -13.64 -10.61 12.99
N ALA A 140 -12.47 -10.04 13.29
CA ALA A 140 -12.15 -8.66 12.93
C ALA A 140 -12.17 -8.43 11.40
N VAL A 141 -11.69 -9.40 10.61
CA VAL A 141 -11.77 -9.31 9.14
C VAL A 141 -13.21 -9.36 8.64
N PHE A 142 -14.07 -10.19 9.21
CA PHE A 142 -15.50 -10.17 8.87
C PHE A 142 -16.14 -8.82 9.26
N ASP A 143 -15.86 -8.32 10.45
CA ASP A 143 -16.41 -7.05 10.94
C ASP A 143 -15.95 -5.86 10.10
N SER A 144 -14.75 -5.94 9.50
CA SER A 144 -14.19 -4.88 8.64
C SER A 144 -15.04 -4.60 7.38
N TRP A 145 -15.90 -5.54 6.96
CA TRP A 145 -16.90 -5.29 5.92
C TRP A 145 -17.83 -4.13 6.27
N MET A 146 -18.06 -3.89 7.57
CA MET A 146 -18.92 -2.82 8.08
C MET A 146 -18.17 -1.57 8.52
N ASN A 147 -16.85 -1.49 8.30
CA ASN A 147 -16.09 -0.25 8.51
C ASN A 147 -16.60 0.88 7.61
N GLU A 148 -16.60 2.12 8.11
CA GLU A 148 -17.10 3.30 7.38
C GLU A 148 -16.46 3.44 5.99
N ARG A 149 -15.14 3.26 5.89
CA ARG A 149 -14.41 3.30 4.61
C ARG A 149 -14.88 2.22 3.63
N ALA A 150 -15.15 1.01 4.11
CA ALA A 150 -15.64 -0.08 3.27
C ALA A 150 -17.09 0.16 2.80
N ILE A 151 -17.94 0.72 3.67
CA ILE A 151 -19.32 1.11 3.33
C ILE A 151 -19.30 2.21 2.27
N LEU A 152 -18.48 3.26 2.46
CA LEU A 152 -18.37 4.37 1.53
C LEU A 152 -17.87 3.89 0.15
N TYR A 153 -16.81 3.09 0.13
CA TYR A 153 -16.25 2.53 -1.10
C TYR A 153 -17.29 1.69 -1.86
N ARG A 154 -18.03 0.83 -1.16
CA ARG A 154 -19.10 0.04 -1.79
C ARG A 154 -20.19 0.91 -2.41
N LYS A 155 -20.59 1.99 -1.72
CA LYS A 155 -21.57 2.94 -2.29
C LYS A 155 -21.06 3.62 -3.55
N MET A 156 -19.77 3.99 -3.58
CA MET A 156 -19.14 4.65 -4.74
C MET A 156 -19.01 3.71 -5.93
N GLU A 157 -18.64 2.45 -5.67
CA GLU A 157 -18.41 1.44 -6.72
C GLU A 157 -19.68 0.63 -7.07
N GLY A 158 -20.83 0.94 -6.46
CA GLY A 158 -22.08 0.21 -6.71
C GLY A 158 -22.05 -1.25 -6.24
N ILE A 159 -21.22 -1.60 -5.25
CA ILE A 159 -21.08 -2.97 -4.74
C ILE A 159 -22.20 -3.27 -3.72
N PRO A 160 -23.01 -4.32 -3.94
CA PRO A 160 -24.10 -4.69 -3.03
C PRO A 160 -23.59 -5.01 -1.61
N ALA A 161 -24.24 -4.45 -0.60
CA ALA A 161 -23.86 -4.66 0.80
C ALA A 161 -24.05 -6.11 1.28
N GLU A 162 -25.01 -6.82 0.70
CA GLU A 162 -25.36 -8.21 1.02
C GLU A 162 -24.34 -9.24 0.52
N TRP A 163 -23.38 -8.86 -0.31
CA TRP A 163 -22.36 -9.80 -0.79
C TRP A 163 -21.44 -10.31 0.33
N GLY A 164 -21.16 -9.48 1.31
CA GLY A 164 -20.25 -9.82 2.39
C GLY A 164 -18.81 -10.08 1.91
N THR A 165 -18.00 -10.65 2.78
CA THR A 165 -16.63 -11.07 2.48
C THR A 165 -16.38 -12.50 2.93
N ALA A 166 -15.44 -13.17 2.26
CA ALA A 166 -14.80 -14.37 2.76
C ALA A 166 -13.54 -14.00 3.55
N VAL A 167 -13.01 -14.93 4.30
CA VAL A 167 -11.74 -14.82 5.00
C VAL A 167 -10.79 -15.90 4.52
N THR A 168 -9.58 -15.52 4.18
CA THR A 168 -8.50 -16.43 3.78
C THR A 168 -7.42 -16.47 4.85
N VAL A 169 -7.15 -17.64 5.40
CA VAL A 169 -6.01 -17.90 6.29
C VAL A 169 -4.87 -18.48 5.45
N MET A 170 -3.75 -17.77 5.38
CA MET A 170 -2.65 -18.11 4.48
C MET A 170 -1.31 -18.13 5.22
N ALA A 171 -0.46 -19.11 4.89
CA ALA A 171 0.90 -19.14 5.41
C ALA A 171 1.66 -17.86 5.02
N MET A 172 2.41 -17.31 5.97
CA MET A 172 3.24 -16.14 5.72
C MET A 172 4.49 -16.50 4.90
N VAL A 173 4.88 -15.56 4.04
CA VAL A 173 6.19 -15.45 3.41
C VAL A 173 6.75 -14.06 3.70
N PHE A 174 8.07 -13.96 3.82
CA PHE A 174 8.70 -12.79 4.43
C PHE A 174 9.68 -12.10 3.48
N GLY A 175 9.36 -10.86 3.10
CA GLY A 175 10.24 -9.99 2.33
C GLY A 175 11.29 -9.26 3.16
N ASN A 176 11.26 -9.41 4.49
CA ASN A 176 12.12 -8.70 5.44
C ASN A 176 13.12 -9.63 6.17
N MET A 177 13.52 -10.74 5.54
CA MET A 177 14.52 -11.66 6.09
C MET A 177 15.98 -11.32 5.72
N GLY A 178 16.23 -10.15 5.16
CA GLY A 178 17.57 -9.70 4.78
C GLY A 178 17.66 -9.23 3.33
N GLN A 179 18.88 -9.05 2.85
CA GLN A 179 19.16 -8.42 1.54
C GLN A 179 18.77 -9.29 0.34
N THR A 180 18.57 -10.59 0.52
CA THR A 180 18.07 -11.51 -0.51
C THR A 180 16.55 -11.65 -0.51
N SER A 181 15.88 -10.86 0.31
CA SER A 181 14.42 -10.84 0.46
C SER A 181 13.88 -9.48 0.06
N ALA A 182 12.68 -9.47 -0.54
CA ALA A 182 12.02 -8.25 -1.01
C ALA A 182 10.50 -8.45 -1.04
N THR A 183 9.78 -7.36 -1.15
CA THR A 183 8.34 -7.37 -1.45
C THR A 183 8.03 -6.30 -2.49
N GLY A 184 6.98 -6.51 -3.28
CA GLY A 184 6.61 -5.55 -4.30
C GLY A 184 5.22 -5.74 -4.88
N VAL A 185 4.83 -4.75 -5.66
CA VAL A 185 3.59 -4.71 -6.44
C VAL A 185 3.95 -4.39 -7.88
N CYS A 186 3.36 -5.10 -8.83
CA CYS A 186 3.61 -4.89 -10.24
C CYS A 186 2.35 -5.00 -11.09
N PHE A 187 2.44 -4.42 -12.27
CA PHE A 187 1.36 -4.38 -13.25
C PHE A 187 1.88 -4.88 -14.59
N SER A 188 1.10 -5.70 -15.28
CA SER A 188 1.45 -6.18 -16.61
C SER A 188 1.45 -5.07 -17.66
N ARG A 189 0.62 -4.02 -17.46
CA ARG A 189 0.58 -2.81 -18.29
C ARG A 189 0.54 -1.57 -17.42
N ASP A 190 0.88 -0.41 -17.97
CA ASP A 190 0.82 0.85 -17.23
C ASP A 190 -0.63 1.24 -16.93
N ALA A 191 -1.00 1.29 -15.66
CA ALA A 191 -2.36 1.57 -15.20
C ALA A 191 -2.81 3.02 -15.43
N ALA A 192 -1.88 3.94 -15.67
CA ALA A 192 -2.17 5.34 -15.94
C ALA A 192 -2.29 5.64 -17.43
N THR A 193 -1.44 5.06 -18.27
CA THR A 193 -1.35 5.35 -19.71
C THR A 193 -1.89 4.23 -20.59
N GLY A 194 -1.96 3.02 -20.10
CA GLY A 194 -2.34 1.82 -20.86
C GLY A 194 -1.22 1.27 -21.75
N GLU A 195 0.01 1.78 -21.63
CA GLU A 195 1.14 1.23 -22.37
C GLU A 195 1.38 -0.23 -22.00
N ASN A 196 1.63 -1.07 -23.01
CA ASN A 196 2.04 -2.46 -22.80
C ASN A 196 3.50 -2.49 -22.36
N CYS A 197 3.70 -2.27 -21.06
CA CYS A 197 5.01 -2.31 -20.44
C CYS A 197 4.89 -2.84 -19.00
N PHE A 198 5.67 -3.87 -18.69
CA PHE A 198 5.79 -4.38 -17.34
C PHE A 198 6.38 -3.31 -16.43
N ASN A 199 5.70 -3.01 -15.34
CA ASN A 199 6.10 -1.96 -14.41
C ASN A 199 5.67 -2.29 -12.99
N GLY A 200 6.23 -1.58 -12.02
CA GLY A 200 5.94 -1.77 -10.62
C GLY A 200 7.08 -1.35 -9.72
N GLU A 201 6.89 -1.58 -8.45
CA GLU A 201 7.79 -1.11 -7.39
C GLU A 201 8.08 -2.24 -6.42
N TYR A 202 9.29 -2.24 -5.86
CA TYR A 202 9.71 -3.21 -4.86
C TYR A 202 10.59 -2.55 -3.79
N LEU A 203 10.66 -3.18 -2.62
CA LEU A 203 11.56 -2.83 -1.53
C LEU A 203 12.32 -4.05 -1.05
N VAL A 204 13.65 -3.92 -0.98
CA VAL A 204 14.51 -4.93 -0.36
C VAL A 204 14.37 -4.87 1.15
N ASN A 205 14.36 -6.03 1.79
CA ASN A 205 14.25 -6.19 3.23
C ASN A 205 13.06 -5.42 3.81
N ALA A 206 11.84 -5.70 3.30
CA ALA A 206 10.61 -5.01 3.64
C ALA A 206 9.40 -5.96 3.63
N GLN A 207 8.35 -5.59 4.36
CA GLN A 207 7.02 -6.21 4.26
C GLN A 207 6.12 -5.41 3.31
N GLY A 208 4.98 -5.99 2.88
CA GLY A 208 4.05 -5.37 1.93
C GLY A 208 3.54 -4.00 2.38
N GLU A 209 3.33 -3.82 3.68
CA GLU A 209 2.92 -2.55 4.29
C GLU A 209 3.91 -1.42 3.99
N ASP A 210 5.22 -1.71 4.02
CA ASP A 210 6.27 -0.71 3.79
C ASP A 210 6.24 -0.15 2.37
N VAL A 211 5.80 -0.96 1.37
CA VAL A 211 5.64 -0.52 -0.03
C VAL A 211 4.42 0.37 -0.18
N VAL A 212 3.30 -0.04 0.41
CA VAL A 212 2.00 0.63 0.25
C VAL A 212 1.95 1.93 1.07
N ALA A 213 2.52 1.94 2.27
CA ALA A 213 2.56 3.12 3.13
C ALA A 213 3.50 4.22 2.59
N GLY A 214 4.49 3.86 1.74
CA GLY A 214 5.41 4.85 1.16
C GLY A 214 6.44 5.42 2.14
N ILE A 215 6.66 4.77 3.28
CA ILE A 215 7.62 5.19 4.32
C ILE A 215 9.05 5.22 3.76
N ARG A 216 9.36 4.29 2.85
CA ARG A 216 10.63 4.22 2.11
C ARG A 216 10.36 4.47 0.64
N THR A 217 11.31 5.07 -0.08
CA THR A 217 11.24 5.22 -1.54
C THR A 217 11.40 3.85 -2.20
N PRO A 218 10.36 3.31 -2.86
CA PRO A 218 10.47 2.02 -3.52
C PRO A 218 11.32 2.13 -4.80
N GLN A 219 11.94 1.02 -5.16
CA GLN A 219 12.73 0.87 -6.36
C GLN A 219 11.87 0.32 -7.49
N GLN A 220 12.22 0.65 -8.72
CA GLN A 220 11.47 0.22 -9.90
C GLN A 220 11.82 -1.22 -10.29
N ILE A 221 10.85 -1.97 -10.81
CA ILE A 221 11.07 -3.36 -11.25
C ILE A 221 11.94 -3.41 -12.49
N THR A 222 11.67 -2.57 -13.51
CA THR A 222 12.42 -2.56 -14.75
C THR A 222 13.50 -1.49 -14.77
N LYS A 223 14.63 -1.76 -15.43
CA LYS A 223 15.72 -0.81 -15.61
C LYS A 223 15.28 0.45 -16.37
N ALA A 224 14.48 0.26 -17.42
CA ALA A 224 13.96 1.40 -18.20
C ALA A 224 13.16 2.39 -17.34
N ARG A 225 12.26 1.88 -16.48
CA ARG A 225 11.48 2.72 -15.56
C ARG A 225 12.35 3.33 -14.46
N SER A 226 13.35 2.61 -13.96
CA SER A 226 14.31 3.14 -12.98
C SER A 226 15.09 4.33 -13.53
N ILE A 227 15.57 4.23 -14.79
CA ILE A 227 16.27 5.34 -15.46
C ILE A 227 15.33 6.54 -15.66
N ALA A 228 14.10 6.30 -16.12
CA ALA A 228 13.11 7.35 -16.31
C ALA A 228 12.76 8.06 -15.00
N TRP A 229 12.56 7.30 -13.92
CA TRP A 229 12.32 7.81 -12.58
C TRP A 229 13.48 8.68 -12.07
N ALA A 230 14.71 8.18 -12.17
CA ALA A 230 15.91 8.92 -11.72
C ALA A 230 16.06 10.26 -12.46
N LYS A 231 15.82 10.25 -13.79
CA LYS A 231 15.82 11.47 -14.59
C LYS A 231 14.79 12.49 -14.13
N GLN A 232 13.59 12.04 -13.77
CA GLN A 232 12.53 12.91 -13.24
C GLN A 232 12.90 13.50 -11.87
N GLN A 233 13.60 12.72 -11.02
CA GLN A 233 14.05 13.16 -9.71
C GLN A 233 15.36 13.96 -9.73
N GLY A 234 16.01 14.09 -10.89
CA GLY A 234 17.30 14.75 -11.00
C GLY A 234 18.47 13.96 -10.40
N ILE A 235 18.31 12.65 -10.25
CA ILE A 235 19.32 11.73 -9.70
C ILE A 235 20.23 11.26 -10.86
N SER A 236 21.55 11.25 -10.62
CA SER A 236 22.53 10.74 -11.60
C SER A 236 22.41 9.23 -11.80
N GLU A 237 22.84 8.75 -12.98
CA GLU A 237 22.81 7.30 -13.26
C GLU A 237 23.72 6.51 -12.29
N GLU A 238 24.83 7.06 -11.89
CA GLU A 238 25.75 6.43 -10.91
C GLU A 238 25.07 6.27 -9.55
N GLU A 239 24.40 7.32 -9.08
CA GLU A 239 23.65 7.28 -7.84
C GLU A 239 22.42 6.35 -7.93
N ARG A 240 21.70 6.38 -9.05
CA ARG A 240 20.59 5.46 -9.32
C ARG A 240 21.05 4.01 -9.23
N ALA A 241 22.09 3.63 -10.00
CA ALA A 241 22.58 2.26 -10.06
C ALA A 241 23.09 1.76 -8.69
N THR A 242 23.59 2.65 -7.85
CA THR A 242 24.14 2.29 -6.53
C THR A 242 23.09 2.22 -5.45
N LYS A 243 22.21 3.25 -5.37
CA LYS A 243 21.24 3.39 -4.27
C LYS A 243 19.85 2.88 -4.62
N TYR A 244 19.48 2.93 -5.89
CA TYR A 244 18.14 2.61 -6.37
C TYR A 244 18.16 1.68 -7.60
N PRO A 245 18.92 0.56 -7.56
CA PRO A 245 18.94 -0.38 -8.67
C PRO A 245 17.55 -0.94 -8.93
N SER A 246 17.23 -1.18 -10.20
CA SER A 246 15.99 -1.90 -10.55
C SER A 246 16.06 -3.36 -10.07
N MET A 247 14.91 -4.03 -9.96
CA MET A 247 14.89 -5.46 -9.68
C MET A 247 15.59 -6.25 -10.80
N GLU A 248 15.43 -5.81 -12.05
CA GLU A 248 16.10 -6.37 -13.23
C GLU A 248 17.63 -6.40 -13.05
N GLU A 249 18.20 -5.40 -12.37
CA GLU A 249 19.66 -5.32 -12.10
C GLU A 249 20.04 -6.02 -10.79
N ALA A 250 19.25 -5.87 -9.73
CA ALA A 250 19.58 -6.36 -8.40
C ALA A 250 19.24 -7.85 -8.20
N MET A 251 18.20 -8.35 -8.86
CA MET A 251 17.68 -9.71 -8.72
C MET A 251 17.26 -10.29 -10.10
N PRO A 252 18.19 -10.43 -11.06
CA PRO A 252 17.85 -10.74 -12.46
C PRO A 252 17.11 -12.06 -12.65
N GLU A 253 17.42 -13.09 -11.87
CA GLU A 253 16.74 -14.39 -11.96
C GLU A 253 15.28 -14.30 -11.46
N ILE A 254 15.04 -13.53 -10.40
CA ILE A 254 13.69 -13.26 -9.88
C ILE A 254 12.90 -12.42 -10.86
N TYR A 255 13.53 -11.38 -11.41
CA TYR A 255 12.90 -10.55 -12.45
C TYR A 255 12.47 -11.38 -13.66
N ALA A 256 13.34 -12.28 -14.16
CA ALA A 256 12.99 -13.13 -15.29
C ALA A 256 11.79 -14.05 -15.00
N GLN A 257 11.72 -14.63 -13.79
CA GLN A 257 10.58 -15.44 -13.35
C GLN A 257 9.30 -14.58 -13.24
N LEU A 258 9.41 -13.39 -12.64
CA LEU A 258 8.30 -12.47 -12.46
C LEU A 258 7.75 -12.00 -13.81
N ASN A 259 8.63 -11.67 -14.77
CA ASN A 259 8.24 -11.25 -16.12
C ASN A 259 7.50 -12.37 -16.87
N ALA A 260 8.01 -13.61 -16.84
CA ALA A 260 7.34 -14.74 -17.48
C ALA A 260 5.97 -15.06 -16.84
N LEU A 261 5.83 -14.87 -15.54
CA LEU A 261 4.58 -15.12 -14.83
C LEU A 261 3.55 -14.03 -15.09
N GLN A 262 3.93 -12.74 -15.18
CA GLN A 262 3.01 -11.67 -15.51
C GLN A 262 2.41 -11.83 -16.92
N GLU A 263 3.23 -12.20 -17.90
CA GLU A 263 2.76 -12.50 -19.27
C GLU A 263 1.75 -13.66 -19.27
N LYS A 264 2.07 -14.74 -18.55
CA LYS A 264 1.16 -15.89 -18.40
C LYS A 264 -0.16 -15.52 -17.72
N LEU A 265 -0.14 -14.67 -16.70
CA LEU A 265 -1.34 -14.23 -15.99
C LEU A 265 -2.21 -13.31 -16.84
N GLU A 266 -1.61 -12.35 -17.55
CA GLU A 266 -2.32 -11.47 -18.45
C GLU A 266 -3.03 -12.26 -19.55
N HIS A 267 -2.30 -13.20 -20.17
CA HIS A 267 -2.88 -14.09 -21.18
C HIS A 267 -3.99 -15.00 -20.62
N HIS A 268 -3.84 -15.54 -19.39
CA HIS A 268 -4.83 -16.41 -18.77
C HIS A 268 -6.13 -15.67 -18.43
N TYR A 269 -6.03 -14.45 -17.91
CA TYR A 269 -7.20 -13.64 -17.54
C TYR A 269 -7.70 -12.76 -18.70
N HIS A 270 -6.95 -12.70 -19.80
CA HIS A 270 -7.24 -11.85 -20.94
C HIS A 270 -7.40 -10.38 -20.56
N ASP A 271 -6.74 -9.93 -19.48
CA ASP A 271 -6.79 -8.56 -18.97
C ASP A 271 -5.53 -8.19 -18.21
N MET A 272 -5.25 -6.88 -18.17
CA MET A 272 -4.17 -6.32 -17.37
C MET A 272 -4.27 -6.79 -15.91
N GLN A 273 -3.15 -7.25 -15.37
CA GLN A 273 -3.05 -7.77 -14.00
C GLN A 273 -2.30 -6.82 -13.08
N ASP A 274 -2.81 -6.68 -11.86
CA ASP A 274 -2.19 -6.10 -10.67
C ASP A 274 -1.77 -7.26 -9.77
N MET A 275 -0.49 -7.36 -9.45
CA MET A 275 0.12 -8.52 -8.79
C MET A 275 0.92 -8.09 -7.57
N GLU A 276 0.69 -8.78 -6.46
CA GLU A 276 1.49 -8.66 -5.24
C GLU A 276 2.42 -9.86 -5.13
N PHE A 277 3.70 -9.60 -4.86
CA PHE A 277 4.71 -10.66 -4.73
C PHE A 277 5.65 -10.41 -3.56
N THR A 278 6.27 -11.48 -3.10
CA THR A 278 7.34 -11.46 -2.10
C THR A 278 8.48 -12.36 -2.55
N VAL A 279 9.70 -11.91 -2.35
CA VAL A 279 10.92 -12.71 -2.48
C VAL A 279 11.41 -13.04 -1.09
N GLN A 280 11.41 -14.32 -0.74
CA GLN A 280 11.97 -14.78 0.52
C GLN A 280 13.23 -15.57 0.25
N GLU A 281 14.38 -15.07 0.70
CA GLU A 281 15.68 -15.72 0.57
C GLU A 281 15.97 -16.20 -0.87
N GLY A 282 15.74 -15.32 -1.85
CA GLY A 282 15.97 -15.61 -3.26
C GLY A 282 14.88 -16.45 -3.94
N LYS A 283 13.78 -16.76 -3.27
CA LYS A 283 12.64 -17.48 -3.85
C LYS A 283 11.44 -16.58 -4.04
N LEU A 284 10.90 -16.55 -5.26
CA LEU A 284 9.70 -15.78 -5.62
C LEU A 284 8.42 -16.48 -5.14
N TRP A 285 7.51 -15.69 -4.59
CA TRP A 285 6.16 -16.07 -4.16
C TRP A 285 5.15 -15.04 -4.63
N PHE A 286 4.09 -15.48 -5.31
CA PHE A 286 2.93 -14.66 -5.59
C PHE A 286 1.97 -14.71 -4.41
N LEU A 287 1.50 -13.53 -3.99
CA LEU A 287 0.54 -13.38 -2.89
C LEU A 287 -0.87 -13.20 -3.42
N GLN A 288 -1.03 -12.40 -4.46
CA GLN A 288 -2.33 -12.08 -5.05
C GLN A 288 -2.15 -11.62 -6.49
N THR A 289 -3.17 -11.90 -7.33
CA THR A 289 -3.38 -11.26 -8.62
C THR A 289 -4.82 -10.79 -8.72
N ARG A 290 -5.05 -9.69 -9.42
CA ARG A 290 -6.38 -9.12 -9.67
C ARG A 290 -6.36 -8.29 -10.95
N ASN A 291 -7.54 -8.02 -11.51
CA ASN A 291 -7.64 -7.08 -12.62
C ASN A 291 -7.23 -5.68 -12.15
N GLY A 292 -6.28 -5.08 -12.85
CA GLY A 292 -5.69 -3.80 -12.46
C GLY A 292 -6.68 -2.65 -12.55
N LYS A 293 -6.82 -1.88 -11.46
CA LYS A 293 -7.52 -0.60 -11.50
C LYS A 293 -6.73 0.36 -12.39
N ARG A 294 -7.42 1.05 -13.29
CA ARG A 294 -6.82 1.86 -14.36
C ARG A 294 -7.63 3.12 -14.63
N THR A 295 -6.97 4.13 -15.19
CA THR A 295 -7.62 5.38 -15.65
C THR A 295 -8.52 5.11 -16.86
N GLY A 296 -9.42 6.04 -17.18
CA GLY A 296 -10.26 5.97 -18.38
C GLY A 296 -9.42 5.90 -19.67
N THR A 297 -8.33 6.66 -19.77
CA THR A 297 -7.38 6.60 -20.89
C THR A 297 -6.75 5.22 -21.03
N ALA A 298 -6.23 4.68 -19.94
CA ALA A 298 -5.63 3.35 -19.93
C ALA A 298 -6.65 2.26 -20.23
N MET A 299 -7.88 2.38 -19.75
CA MET A 299 -8.98 1.45 -20.01
C MET A 299 -9.23 1.29 -21.51
N VAL A 300 -9.44 2.39 -22.22
CA VAL A 300 -9.70 2.37 -23.66
C VAL A 300 -8.50 1.82 -24.43
N LYS A 301 -7.28 2.27 -24.08
CA LYS A 301 -6.05 1.82 -24.75
C LYS A 301 -5.83 0.33 -24.55
N ILE A 302 -5.94 -0.18 -23.33
CA ILE A 302 -5.75 -1.59 -23.01
C ILE A 302 -6.79 -2.46 -23.73
N ALA A 303 -8.07 -2.07 -23.71
CA ALA A 303 -9.12 -2.80 -24.41
C ALA A 303 -8.84 -2.90 -25.91
N MET A 304 -8.40 -1.80 -26.56
CA MET A 304 -8.05 -1.78 -27.98
C MET A 304 -6.78 -2.57 -28.30
N ASP A 305 -5.77 -2.54 -27.42
CA ASP A 305 -4.54 -3.29 -27.63
C ASP A 305 -4.80 -4.80 -27.48
N LEU A 306 -5.52 -5.25 -26.45
CA LEU A 306 -5.90 -6.66 -26.26
C LEU A 306 -6.78 -7.18 -27.41
N LEU A 307 -7.66 -6.34 -27.97
CA LEU A 307 -8.43 -6.69 -29.17
C LEU A 307 -7.52 -6.90 -30.40
N ARG A 308 -6.56 -6.01 -30.62
CA ARG A 308 -5.60 -6.11 -31.72
C ARG A 308 -4.65 -7.29 -31.57
N GLU A 309 -4.28 -7.62 -30.35
CA GLU A 309 -3.46 -8.78 -29.99
C GLU A 309 -4.26 -10.11 -30.11
N GLY A 310 -5.58 -10.04 -30.31
CA GLY A 310 -6.44 -11.23 -30.41
C GLY A 310 -6.77 -11.90 -29.10
N GLU A 311 -6.49 -11.26 -27.98
CA GLU A 311 -6.76 -11.77 -26.64
C GLU A 311 -8.24 -11.68 -26.27
N ILE A 312 -8.96 -10.72 -26.81
CA ILE A 312 -10.41 -10.50 -26.58
C ILE A 312 -11.13 -10.18 -27.90
N ASP A 313 -12.43 -10.39 -27.91
CA ASP A 313 -13.30 -10.01 -29.02
C ASP A 313 -13.82 -8.55 -28.90
N GLU A 314 -14.46 -8.04 -29.96
CA GLU A 314 -15.01 -6.67 -29.99
C GLU A 314 -16.06 -6.44 -28.90
N LYS A 315 -16.87 -7.47 -28.62
CA LYS A 315 -17.91 -7.38 -27.58
C LYS A 315 -17.30 -7.21 -26.21
N THR A 316 -16.30 -8.03 -25.87
CA THR A 316 -15.56 -7.95 -24.62
C THR A 316 -14.81 -6.62 -24.48
N ALA A 317 -14.19 -6.13 -25.57
CA ALA A 317 -13.53 -4.84 -25.57
C ALA A 317 -14.50 -3.70 -25.24
N LEU A 318 -15.71 -3.74 -25.85
CA LEU A 318 -16.74 -2.75 -25.58
C LEU A 318 -17.29 -2.85 -24.14
N GLU A 319 -17.55 -4.06 -23.63
CA GLU A 319 -18.05 -4.30 -22.27
C GLU A 319 -17.07 -3.84 -21.20
N ARG A 320 -15.76 -3.86 -21.47
CA ARG A 320 -14.72 -3.36 -20.57
C ARG A 320 -14.56 -1.84 -20.54
N CYS A 321 -15.12 -1.14 -21.51
CA CYS A 321 -15.14 0.31 -21.53
C CYS A 321 -16.32 0.85 -20.70
N GLU A 322 -16.08 1.04 -19.40
CA GLU A 322 -17.06 1.58 -18.45
C GLU A 322 -17.45 3.02 -18.85
N PRO A 323 -18.75 3.31 -19.19
CA PRO A 323 -19.15 4.64 -19.66
C PRO A 323 -18.78 5.78 -18.72
N ASN A 324 -18.92 5.56 -17.41
CA ASN A 324 -18.61 6.57 -16.39
C ASN A 324 -17.13 6.98 -16.39
N LYS A 325 -16.23 6.07 -16.78
CA LYS A 325 -14.79 6.36 -16.90
C LYS A 325 -14.42 7.08 -18.19
N LEU A 326 -15.30 7.11 -19.19
CA LEU A 326 -15.07 7.91 -20.40
C LEU A 326 -15.12 9.42 -20.09
N ASP A 327 -15.88 9.81 -19.08
CA ASP A 327 -15.92 11.21 -18.62
C ASP A 327 -14.55 11.69 -18.12
N GLU A 328 -13.70 10.78 -17.64
CA GLU A 328 -12.31 11.10 -17.26
C GLU A 328 -11.49 11.63 -18.45
N LEU A 329 -11.82 11.25 -19.68
CA LEU A 329 -11.15 11.73 -20.89
C LEU A 329 -11.44 13.21 -21.18
N LEU A 330 -12.48 13.74 -20.57
CA LEU A 330 -12.91 15.14 -20.66
C LEU A 330 -12.37 16.00 -19.51
N HIS A 331 -11.46 15.44 -18.69
CA HIS A 331 -10.89 16.18 -17.56
C HIS A 331 -10.25 17.50 -18.01
N PRO A 332 -10.37 18.54 -17.18
CA PRO A 332 -9.73 19.83 -17.44
C PRO A 332 -8.21 19.66 -17.52
N ILE A 333 -7.62 20.38 -18.46
CA ILE A 333 -6.16 20.53 -18.59
C ILE A 333 -5.79 21.98 -18.29
N PHE A 334 -4.58 22.21 -17.80
CA PHE A 334 -4.07 23.57 -17.64
C PHE A 334 -3.85 24.22 -19.01
N ASP A 335 -4.15 25.51 -19.08
CA ASP A 335 -3.75 26.32 -20.24
C ASP A 335 -2.24 26.28 -20.44
N LYS A 336 -1.80 26.02 -21.67
CA LYS A 336 -0.38 25.85 -21.99
C LYS A 336 0.45 27.12 -21.74
N ALA A 337 -0.12 28.30 -21.99
CA ALA A 337 0.58 29.58 -21.75
C ALA A 337 0.70 29.86 -20.24
N ALA A 338 -0.35 29.55 -19.47
CA ALA A 338 -0.33 29.66 -18.02
C ALA A 338 0.72 28.73 -17.38
N LEU A 339 0.88 27.51 -17.89
CA LEU A 339 1.90 26.57 -17.40
C LEU A 339 3.34 27.09 -17.60
N GLN A 340 3.61 27.83 -18.68
CA GLN A 340 4.95 28.37 -18.93
C GLN A 340 5.35 29.47 -17.94
N THR A 341 4.38 30.16 -17.36
CA THR A 341 4.60 31.26 -16.40
C THR A 341 4.36 30.83 -14.95
N ALA A 342 3.78 29.65 -14.72
CA ALA A 342 3.47 29.16 -13.41
C ALA A 342 4.73 28.85 -12.60
N LYS A 343 4.74 29.27 -11.31
CA LYS A 343 5.80 28.88 -10.38
C LYS A 343 5.61 27.41 -9.97
N VAL A 344 6.57 26.57 -10.34
CA VAL A 344 6.61 25.19 -9.87
C VAL A 344 7.06 25.17 -8.42
N LEU A 345 6.20 24.69 -7.52
CA LEU A 345 6.51 24.55 -6.09
C LEU A 345 7.26 23.25 -5.79
N THR A 346 6.82 22.17 -6.43
CA THR A 346 7.39 20.83 -6.27
C THR A 346 7.11 19.98 -7.51
N ARG A 347 7.74 18.80 -7.55
CA ARG A 347 7.49 17.76 -8.56
C ARG A 347 7.24 16.44 -7.86
N GLY A 348 6.37 15.62 -8.44
CA GLY A 348 6.07 14.27 -7.98
C GLY A 348 5.73 13.35 -9.15
N LEU A 349 5.33 12.13 -8.85
CA LEU A 349 4.93 11.14 -9.84
C LEU A 349 3.51 11.43 -10.33
N PRO A 350 3.23 11.38 -11.64
CA PRO A 350 1.89 11.58 -12.20
C PRO A 350 1.02 10.33 -11.94
N ALA A 351 0.53 10.21 -10.73
CA ALA A 351 -0.18 9.01 -10.28
C ALA A 351 -1.56 8.84 -10.92
N SER A 352 -2.25 9.95 -11.23
CA SER A 352 -3.50 9.98 -11.99
C SER A 352 -3.58 11.27 -12.79
N PRO A 353 -4.05 11.24 -14.06
CA PRO A 353 -4.06 12.39 -14.95
C PRO A 353 -5.08 13.45 -14.54
N GLY A 354 -4.98 14.64 -15.19
CA GLY A 354 -5.89 15.75 -15.01
C GLY A 354 -5.21 17.02 -14.50
N ALA A 355 -6.01 18.07 -14.30
CA ALA A 355 -5.61 19.33 -13.74
C ALA A 355 -6.61 19.73 -12.64
N ALA A 356 -6.12 20.07 -11.48
CA ALA A 356 -6.94 20.48 -10.37
C ALA A 356 -6.50 21.84 -9.81
N CYS A 357 -7.47 22.68 -9.50
CA CYS A 357 -7.27 23.96 -8.84
C CYS A 357 -8.24 24.06 -7.67
N GLY A 358 -7.76 24.54 -6.54
CA GLY A 358 -8.58 24.71 -5.34
C GLY A 358 -7.81 25.25 -4.16
N GLN A 359 -8.48 25.47 -3.07
CA GLN A 359 -7.88 25.82 -1.79
C GLN A 359 -7.18 24.59 -1.19
N ILE A 360 -5.98 24.77 -0.67
CA ILE A 360 -5.25 23.68 -0.05
C ILE A 360 -5.88 23.31 1.28
N VAL A 361 -6.09 22.01 1.49
CA VAL A 361 -6.54 21.43 2.76
C VAL A 361 -5.62 20.27 3.14
N PHE A 362 -5.39 20.09 4.43
CA PHE A 362 -4.46 19.08 4.94
C PHE A 362 -5.15 17.90 5.63
N PHE A 363 -6.45 18.02 5.91
CA PHE A 363 -7.24 16.99 6.55
C PHE A 363 -8.40 16.56 5.66
N ALA A 364 -8.73 15.28 5.69
CA ALA A 364 -9.81 14.70 4.90
C ALA A 364 -11.18 15.28 5.27
N ASP A 365 -11.40 15.48 6.56
CA ASP A 365 -12.66 16.05 7.08
C ASP A 365 -12.84 17.51 6.63
N ASP A 366 -11.76 18.30 6.55
CA ASP A 366 -11.81 19.67 6.02
C ASP A 366 -12.09 19.68 4.52
N ALA A 367 -11.51 18.74 3.76
CA ALA A 367 -11.82 18.59 2.35
C ALA A 367 -13.31 18.34 2.13
N ALA A 368 -13.91 17.43 2.89
CA ALA A 368 -15.35 17.13 2.83
C ALA A 368 -16.20 18.33 3.22
N LYS A 369 -15.95 18.97 4.37
CA LYS A 369 -16.68 20.15 4.86
C LYS A 369 -16.62 21.34 3.89
N TRP A 370 -15.45 21.62 3.33
CA TRP A 370 -15.29 22.74 2.42
C TRP A 370 -15.91 22.48 1.06
N HIS A 371 -15.90 21.24 0.61
CA HIS A 371 -16.60 20.82 -0.60
C HIS A 371 -18.12 20.96 -0.42
N GLU A 372 -18.68 20.52 0.69
CA GLU A 372 -20.10 20.72 1.04
C GLU A 372 -20.48 22.21 1.10
N ALA A 373 -19.54 23.07 1.51
CA ALA A 373 -19.71 24.53 1.48
C ALA A 373 -19.52 25.15 0.08
N GLY A 374 -19.41 24.32 -0.99
CA GLY A 374 -19.26 24.76 -2.37
C GLY A 374 -17.86 25.25 -2.74
N LYS A 375 -16.84 24.97 -1.94
CA LYS A 375 -15.45 25.34 -2.23
C LYS A 375 -14.76 24.22 -3.02
N ARG A 376 -13.91 24.61 -3.97
CA ARG A 376 -13.00 23.69 -4.65
C ARG A 376 -11.75 23.52 -3.78
N VAL A 377 -11.34 22.28 -3.50
CA VAL A 377 -10.23 21.96 -2.61
C VAL A 377 -9.24 21.03 -3.27
N VAL A 378 -7.95 21.21 -2.94
CA VAL A 378 -6.86 20.31 -3.26
C VAL A 378 -6.32 19.75 -1.95
N MET A 379 -6.42 18.43 -1.79
CA MET A 379 -5.95 17.76 -0.58
C MET A 379 -4.47 17.48 -0.66
N VAL A 380 -3.70 17.99 0.31
CA VAL A 380 -2.24 17.83 0.40
C VAL A 380 -1.91 17.09 1.69
N ARG A 381 -1.32 15.90 1.57
CA ARG A 381 -1.00 15.03 2.71
C ARG A 381 0.47 14.62 2.68
N ILE A 382 1.01 14.17 3.81
CA ILE A 382 2.29 13.45 3.83
C ILE A 382 2.12 12.14 3.05
N GLU A 383 1.10 11.39 3.39
CA GLU A 383 0.61 10.17 2.73
C GLU A 383 -0.88 10.06 2.98
N THR A 384 -1.60 9.25 2.22
CA THR A 384 -3.03 8.97 2.48
C THR A 384 -3.23 7.58 3.03
N SER A 385 -4.24 7.45 3.87
CA SER A 385 -4.72 6.19 4.42
C SER A 385 -6.15 5.90 3.96
N PRO A 386 -6.67 4.68 4.16
CA PRO A 386 -8.06 4.35 3.82
C PRO A 386 -9.12 5.23 4.52
N GLU A 387 -8.78 5.82 5.66
CA GLU A 387 -9.63 6.75 6.40
C GLU A 387 -9.81 8.10 5.67
N ASP A 388 -8.87 8.47 4.79
CA ASP A 388 -8.91 9.71 4.01
C ASP A 388 -9.87 9.65 2.81
N LEU A 389 -10.52 8.51 2.56
CA LEU A 389 -11.32 8.24 1.36
C LEU A 389 -12.39 9.30 1.09
N ALA A 390 -13.10 9.76 2.13
CA ALA A 390 -14.14 10.79 2.01
C ALA A 390 -13.56 12.13 1.53
N GLY A 391 -12.42 12.54 2.10
CA GLY A 391 -11.71 13.75 1.69
C GLY A 391 -11.12 13.65 0.28
N MET A 392 -10.59 12.48 -0.08
CA MET A 392 -10.09 12.22 -1.44
C MET A 392 -11.21 12.33 -2.48
N ALA A 393 -12.40 11.80 -2.18
CA ALA A 393 -13.57 11.90 -3.06
C ALA A 393 -14.07 13.33 -3.21
N ALA A 394 -14.04 14.13 -2.15
CA ALA A 394 -14.45 15.52 -2.13
C ALA A 394 -13.46 16.48 -2.82
N ALA A 395 -12.17 16.13 -2.83
CA ALA A 395 -11.12 16.96 -3.43
C ALA A 395 -11.16 16.97 -4.95
N GLU A 396 -10.78 18.11 -5.56
CA GLU A 396 -10.54 18.22 -7.01
C GLU A 396 -9.25 17.51 -7.43
N GLY A 397 -8.26 17.48 -6.54
CA GLY A 397 -6.99 16.81 -6.77
C GLY A 397 -6.28 16.48 -5.46
N ILE A 398 -5.34 15.56 -5.54
CA ILE A 398 -4.62 15.02 -4.41
C ILE A 398 -3.12 15.15 -4.64
N VAL A 399 -2.39 15.61 -3.63
CA VAL A 399 -0.94 15.67 -3.64
C VAL A 399 -0.42 14.98 -2.39
N THR A 400 0.54 14.07 -2.53
CA THR A 400 1.22 13.47 -1.38
C THR A 400 2.72 13.71 -1.43
N ALA A 401 3.30 14.00 -0.26
CA ALA A 401 4.74 14.17 -0.12
C ALA A 401 5.48 12.83 -0.26
N ARG A 402 4.87 11.74 0.18
CA ARG A 402 5.39 10.38 0.11
C ARG A 402 4.51 9.48 -0.77
N GLY A 403 5.02 8.31 -1.11
CA GLY A 403 4.32 7.28 -1.86
C GLY A 403 4.74 7.23 -3.33
N GLY A 404 4.68 6.03 -3.89
CA GLY A 404 4.96 5.73 -5.29
C GLY A 404 3.68 5.60 -6.13
N MET A 405 3.83 5.06 -7.34
CA MET A 405 2.72 4.79 -8.27
C MET A 405 1.76 3.69 -7.76
N THR A 406 2.20 2.90 -6.77
CA THR A 406 1.45 1.81 -6.14
C THR A 406 0.91 2.18 -4.76
N SER A 407 1.18 3.40 -4.27
CA SER A 407 0.68 3.87 -2.97
C SER A 407 -0.84 3.96 -2.92
N HIS A 408 -1.41 3.98 -1.71
CA HIS A 408 -2.84 4.14 -1.50
C HIS A 408 -3.40 5.35 -2.25
N ALA A 409 -2.74 6.52 -2.15
CA ALA A 409 -3.14 7.73 -2.87
C ALA A 409 -3.24 7.49 -4.38
N ALA A 410 -2.22 6.86 -4.97
CA ALA A 410 -2.15 6.61 -6.41
C ALA A 410 -3.25 5.63 -6.89
N VAL A 411 -3.44 4.53 -6.18
CA VAL A 411 -4.41 3.48 -6.56
C VAL A 411 -5.84 3.99 -6.42
N VAL A 412 -6.15 4.64 -5.29
CA VAL A 412 -7.50 5.14 -5.02
C VAL A 412 -7.85 6.31 -5.93
N ALA A 413 -6.93 7.27 -6.14
CA ALA A 413 -7.17 8.40 -7.04
C ALA A 413 -7.47 7.94 -8.47
N ARG A 414 -6.73 6.95 -8.98
CA ARG A 414 -7.02 6.33 -10.28
C ARG A 414 -8.39 5.68 -10.33
N GLY A 415 -8.77 4.96 -9.26
CA GLY A 415 -10.09 4.36 -9.16
C GLY A 415 -11.22 5.39 -9.17
N MET A 416 -10.98 6.58 -8.60
CA MET A 416 -11.93 7.69 -8.53
C MET A 416 -11.88 8.64 -9.73
N GLY A 417 -10.94 8.48 -10.68
CA GLY A 417 -10.70 9.43 -11.75
C GLY A 417 -10.23 10.81 -11.27
N LYS A 418 -9.62 10.92 -10.11
CA LYS A 418 -9.15 12.18 -9.52
C LYS A 418 -7.69 12.43 -9.89
N CYS A 419 -7.37 13.69 -10.26
CA CYS A 419 -5.99 14.11 -10.49
C CYS A 419 -5.13 13.85 -9.24
N CYS A 420 -3.97 13.19 -9.42
CA CYS A 420 -3.09 12.87 -8.31
C CYS A 420 -1.62 13.01 -8.65
N VAL A 421 -0.89 13.72 -7.80
CA VAL A 421 0.57 13.80 -7.80
C VAL A 421 1.08 13.14 -6.52
N SER A 422 1.83 12.05 -6.65
CA SER A 422 2.34 11.25 -5.54
C SER A 422 3.84 11.40 -5.39
N GLY A 423 4.36 11.29 -4.16
CA GLY A 423 5.80 11.32 -3.92
C GLY A 423 6.47 12.68 -4.19
N ALA A 424 5.78 13.78 -3.92
CA ALA A 424 6.32 15.14 -4.02
C ALA A 424 7.23 15.47 -2.81
N GLY A 425 8.34 14.75 -2.66
CA GLY A 425 9.20 14.71 -1.47
C GLY A 425 9.87 16.04 -1.08
N ALA A 426 9.87 17.04 -1.96
CA ALA A 426 10.33 18.38 -1.63
C ALA A 426 9.31 19.18 -0.79
N LEU A 427 8.06 18.68 -0.65
CA LEU A 427 7.08 19.28 0.25
C LEU A 427 7.41 18.91 1.69
N ASN A 428 7.69 19.93 2.50
CA ASN A 428 7.87 19.78 3.92
C ASN A 428 6.57 20.19 4.63
N LEU A 429 5.75 19.19 4.99
CA LEU A 429 4.48 19.41 5.66
C LEU A 429 4.70 19.24 7.16
N SER A 430 4.68 20.34 7.89
CA SER A 430 4.70 20.34 9.36
C SER A 430 3.28 20.57 9.87
N LEU A 431 2.65 19.54 10.41
CA LEU A 431 1.32 19.64 11.00
C LEU A 431 1.29 20.46 12.32
N ILE A 432 2.46 20.75 12.90
CA ILE A 432 2.60 21.50 14.15
C ILE A 432 2.39 23.02 13.96
N HIS A 433 2.48 23.53 12.73
CA HIS A 433 2.36 24.97 12.43
C HIS A 433 1.07 25.37 11.70
N ILE A 434 0.06 24.50 11.66
CA ILE A 434 -1.22 24.74 10.96
C ILE A 434 -2.30 25.28 11.90
N SER A 435 -1.98 25.60 13.15
CA SER A 435 -2.91 26.10 14.15
C SER A 435 -2.90 27.64 14.32
N GLU A 436 -2.39 28.40 13.33
CA GLU A 436 -2.55 29.86 13.31
C GLU A 436 -3.25 30.34 12.03
#